data_d47aaff52b710759736f376229841839
#
_entry.id   d47aaff52b710759736f376229841839
#
_cell.length_a   1.000
_cell.length_b   1.000
_cell.length_c   1.000
_cell.angle_alpha   90.00
_cell.angle_beta   90.00
_cell.angle_gamma   90.00
#
_symmetry.space_group_name_H-M   'P 1'
#
loop_
_entity.id
_entity.type
_entity.pdbx_description
1 polymer ?
#
loop_
_entity_poly.entity_id
_entity_poly.type
_entity_poly.pdbx_seq_one_letter_code
_entity_poly.pdbx_strand_id
1 'polypeptide(L)'
;MNIESKIEFDIVRNKWMELAVTDAAKSRIKDTWLSYSESELRKLLRDTTNARNLIEKLGAPPLQNAAEIRNVLVAAGKGECLTPDNLEKVGSFLTLTCRLKDYLGRGKIFDNSLAYYDENLNPITDLKEEISRVIRNGEVDDYATKQLHNNGDNK
;
A
#
# COMPACT_ATOMS: atom_id res chain seq x y z
N MET A 1 -29.48 -12.83 19.65
CA MET A 1 -28.87 -11.57 20.12
C MET A 1 -27.35 -11.76 19.99
N ASN A 2 -26.72 -11.04 19.08
CA ASN A 2 -25.30 -11.26 18.75
C ASN A 2 -24.42 -10.71 19.89
N ILE A 3 -23.32 -11.42 20.23
CA ILE A 3 -22.36 -11.00 21.27
C ILE A 3 -21.79 -9.62 20.95
N GLU A 4 -21.55 -9.31 19.68
CA GLU A 4 -21.03 -8.01 19.23
C GLU A 4 -21.92 -6.83 19.62
N SER A 5 -23.25 -6.98 19.54
CA SER A 5 -24.19 -5.92 19.94
C SER A 5 -24.27 -5.73 21.46
N LYS A 6 -23.92 -6.76 22.23
CA LYS A 6 -23.92 -6.68 23.73
C LYS A 6 -22.71 -5.92 24.28
N ILE A 7 -21.58 -5.91 23.55
CA ILE A 7 -20.33 -5.26 23.96
C ILE A 7 -20.04 -3.98 23.16
N GLU A 8 -21.03 -3.49 22.39
CA GLU A 8 -20.90 -2.27 21.59
C GLU A 8 -19.68 -2.28 20.65
N PHE A 9 -19.30 -3.47 20.15
CA PHE A 9 -18.11 -3.64 19.31
C PHE A 9 -18.19 -2.83 18.02
N ASP A 10 -19.39 -2.60 17.50
CA ASP A 10 -19.59 -1.78 16.31
C ASP A 10 -19.16 -0.32 16.52
N ILE A 11 -19.32 0.22 17.73
CA ILE A 11 -18.83 1.56 18.07
C ILE A 11 -17.31 1.59 18.05
N VAL A 12 -16.66 0.57 18.63
CA VAL A 12 -15.21 0.45 18.64
C VAL A 12 -14.68 0.28 17.22
N ARG A 13 -15.31 -0.59 16.41
CA ARG A 13 -14.95 -0.85 15.01
C ARG A 13 -15.04 0.42 14.18
N ASN A 14 -16.09 1.23 14.33
CA ASN A 14 -16.25 2.49 13.62
C ASN A 14 -15.14 3.49 13.99
N LYS A 15 -14.86 3.67 15.27
CA LYS A 15 -13.75 4.51 15.71
C LYS A 15 -12.39 4.02 15.18
N TRP A 16 -12.19 2.72 15.12
CA TRP A 16 -10.98 2.14 14.57
C TRP A 16 -10.86 2.40 13.05
N MET A 17 -11.97 2.30 12.30
CA MET A 17 -11.99 2.65 10.88
C MET A 17 -11.67 4.13 10.62
N GLU A 18 -12.11 5.04 11.49
CA GLU A 18 -11.77 6.48 11.39
C GLU A 18 -10.27 6.74 11.52
N LEU A 19 -9.55 5.92 12.28
CA LEU A 19 -8.10 6.02 12.46
C LEU A 19 -7.31 5.36 11.33
N ALA A 20 -7.94 4.57 10.47
CA ALA A 20 -7.27 3.88 9.38
C ALA A 20 -6.94 4.84 8.24
N VAL A 21 -5.70 4.84 7.80
CA VAL A 21 -5.16 5.76 6.78
C VAL A 21 -5.48 5.30 5.36
N THR A 22 -5.62 3.97 5.14
CA THR A 22 -5.85 3.40 3.81
C THR A 22 -7.22 2.73 3.71
N ASP A 23 -7.83 2.77 2.52
CA ASP A 23 -9.12 2.11 2.29
C ASP A 23 -9.03 0.58 2.43
N ALA A 24 -7.88 0.00 2.07
CA ALA A 24 -7.60 -1.42 2.32
C ALA A 24 -7.62 -1.75 3.81
N ALA A 25 -7.06 -0.89 4.68
CA ALA A 25 -7.12 -1.06 6.13
C ALA A 25 -8.56 -0.93 6.66
N LYS A 26 -9.32 0.06 6.20
CA LYS A 26 -10.74 0.24 6.56
C LYS A 26 -11.57 -0.99 6.21
N SER A 27 -11.40 -1.53 4.99
CA SER A 27 -12.06 -2.77 4.59
C SER A 27 -11.71 -3.93 5.52
N ARG A 28 -10.45 -4.14 5.85
CA ARG A 28 -10.03 -5.21 6.76
C ARG A 28 -10.62 -5.05 8.16
N ILE A 29 -10.67 -3.82 8.68
CA ILE A 29 -11.28 -3.53 9.99
C ILE A 29 -12.77 -3.84 9.95
N LYS A 30 -13.46 -3.47 8.87
CA LYS A 30 -14.90 -3.75 8.69
C LYS A 30 -15.19 -5.25 8.77
N ASP A 31 -14.31 -6.08 8.20
CA ASP A 31 -14.44 -7.53 8.13
C ASP A 31 -13.85 -8.24 9.37
N THR A 32 -13.33 -7.47 10.34
CA THR A 32 -12.76 -8.04 11.57
C THR A 32 -13.84 -8.65 12.45
N TRP A 33 -13.61 -9.89 12.87
CA TRP A 33 -14.49 -10.66 13.73
C TRP A 33 -13.87 -10.89 15.11
N LEU A 34 -14.71 -11.12 16.15
CA LEU A 34 -14.24 -11.30 17.53
C LEU A 34 -13.75 -12.72 17.85
N SER A 35 -13.81 -13.66 16.92
CA SER A 35 -13.44 -15.06 17.16
C SER A 35 -11.98 -15.31 16.84
N TYR A 36 -11.09 -15.07 17.80
CA TYR A 36 -9.69 -15.41 17.73
C TYR A 36 -9.30 -16.46 18.77
N SER A 37 -8.37 -17.36 18.42
CA SER A 37 -7.71 -18.18 19.40
C SER A 37 -6.79 -17.31 20.29
N GLU A 38 -6.47 -17.79 21.50
CA GLU A 38 -5.56 -17.07 22.39
C GLU A 38 -4.20 -16.78 21.73
N SER A 39 -3.67 -17.72 20.97
CA SER A 39 -2.39 -17.55 20.28
C SER A 39 -2.44 -16.47 19.21
N GLU A 40 -3.52 -16.42 18.43
CA GLU A 40 -3.75 -15.37 17.42
C GLU A 40 -3.90 -14.00 18.06
N LEU A 41 -4.70 -13.90 19.13
CA LEU A 41 -4.87 -12.65 19.86
C LEU A 41 -3.53 -12.14 20.43
N ARG A 42 -2.74 -13.01 21.04
CA ARG A 42 -1.42 -12.63 21.54
C ARG A 42 -0.49 -12.17 20.44
N LYS A 43 -0.55 -12.77 19.25
CA LYS A 43 0.20 -12.32 18.08
C LYS A 43 -0.24 -10.92 17.65
N LEU A 44 -1.54 -10.67 17.48
CA LEU A 44 -2.08 -9.38 17.09
C LEU A 44 -1.71 -8.26 18.07
N LEU A 45 -1.75 -8.55 19.38
CA LEU A 45 -1.34 -7.60 20.42
C LEU A 45 0.16 -7.28 20.33
N ARG A 46 1.01 -8.29 20.08
CA ARG A 46 2.46 -8.04 19.86
C ARG A 46 2.71 -7.21 18.61
N ASP A 47 2.02 -7.51 17.52
CA ASP A 47 2.15 -6.76 16.25
C ASP A 47 1.71 -5.30 16.45
N THR A 48 0.65 -5.06 17.20
CA THR A 48 0.20 -3.70 17.57
C THR A 48 1.24 -2.98 18.42
N THR A 49 1.82 -3.64 19.41
CA THR A 49 2.89 -3.08 20.25
C THR A 49 4.12 -2.75 19.41
N ASN A 50 4.51 -3.64 18.50
CA ASN A 50 5.64 -3.45 17.60
C ASN A 50 5.40 -2.29 16.63
N ALA A 51 4.18 -2.14 16.09
CA ALA A 51 3.81 -1.00 15.25
C ALA A 51 3.91 0.32 16.03
N ARG A 52 3.41 0.36 17.25
CA ARG A 52 3.53 1.53 18.13
C ARG A 52 4.99 1.89 18.40
N ASN A 53 5.83 0.92 18.73
CA ASN A 53 7.25 1.13 18.98
C ASN A 53 7.97 1.70 17.75
N LEU A 54 7.65 1.23 16.53
CA LEU A 54 8.20 1.80 15.30
C LEU A 54 7.79 3.26 15.11
N ILE A 55 6.52 3.57 15.34
CA ILE A 55 5.99 4.94 15.23
C ILE A 55 6.66 5.86 16.25
N GLU A 56 6.86 5.41 17.48
CA GLU A 56 7.55 6.19 18.53
C GLU A 56 9.02 6.46 18.18
N LYS A 57 9.70 5.55 17.50
CA LYS A 57 11.12 5.65 17.13
C LYS A 57 11.38 6.37 15.82
N LEU A 58 10.52 6.16 14.82
CA LEU A 58 10.76 6.60 13.44
C LEU A 58 9.74 7.65 12.95
N GLY A 59 8.70 7.95 13.74
CA GLY A 59 7.55 8.74 13.31
C GLY A 59 6.53 7.93 12.50
N ALA A 60 5.53 8.61 11.98
CA ALA A 60 4.46 7.98 11.22
C ALA A 60 4.97 7.29 9.94
N PRO A 61 4.47 6.08 9.61
CA PRO A 61 4.83 5.41 8.37
C PRO A 61 4.28 6.19 7.15
N PRO A 62 4.96 6.11 5.98
CA PRO A 62 4.58 6.86 4.78
C PRO A 62 3.40 6.18 4.05
N LEU A 63 2.25 6.04 4.72
CA LEU A 63 1.05 5.39 4.16
C LEU A 63 0.00 6.38 3.64
N GLN A 64 0.22 7.69 3.82
CA GLN A 64 -0.70 8.72 3.34
C GLN A 64 -0.78 8.70 1.82
N ASN A 65 -2.00 8.86 1.29
CA ASN A 65 -2.27 8.87 -0.14
C ASN A 65 -1.93 7.55 -0.87
N ALA A 66 -1.99 6.41 -0.17
CA ALA A 66 -1.88 5.11 -0.82
C ALA A 66 -3.04 4.94 -1.83
N ALA A 67 -2.73 5.04 -3.11
CA ALA A 67 -3.73 4.88 -4.16
C ALA A 67 -4.24 3.43 -4.20
N GLU A 68 -5.54 3.25 -4.39
CA GLU A 68 -6.12 1.94 -4.65
C GLU A 68 -5.87 1.57 -6.13
N ILE A 69 -5.00 0.59 -6.34
CA ILE A 69 -4.59 0.16 -7.70
C ILE A 69 -5.17 -1.20 -8.10
N ARG A 70 -5.97 -1.85 -7.25
CA ARG A 70 -6.49 -3.20 -7.51
C ARG A 70 -7.24 -3.30 -8.84
N ASN A 71 -8.12 -2.34 -9.12
CA ASN A 71 -8.90 -2.33 -10.36
C ASN A 71 -8.01 -2.09 -11.58
N VAL A 72 -6.96 -1.29 -11.44
CA VAL A 72 -5.96 -1.07 -12.49
C VAL A 72 -5.20 -2.35 -12.81
N LEU A 73 -4.80 -3.11 -11.79
CA LEU A 73 -4.14 -4.40 -11.97
C LEU A 73 -5.05 -5.45 -12.62
N VAL A 74 -6.34 -5.47 -12.26
CA VAL A 74 -7.32 -6.36 -12.90
C VAL A 74 -7.50 -6.01 -14.38
N ALA A 75 -7.61 -4.72 -14.73
CA ALA A 75 -7.72 -4.26 -16.11
C ALA A 75 -6.48 -4.64 -16.93
N ALA A 76 -5.27 -4.38 -16.37
CA ALA A 76 -4.01 -4.78 -17.00
C ALA A 76 -3.91 -6.29 -17.22
N GLY A 77 -4.34 -7.10 -16.25
CA GLY A 77 -4.36 -8.57 -16.35
C GLY A 77 -5.29 -9.10 -17.43
N LYS A 78 -6.31 -8.33 -17.83
CA LYS A 78 -7.20 -8.62 -18.96
C LYS A 78 -6.68 -8.11 -20.31
N GLY A 79 -5.54 -7.42 -20.32
CA GLY A 79 -5.00 -6.80 -21.53
C GLY A 79 -5.71 -5.50 -21.94
N GLU A 80 -6.44 -4.87 -21.00
CA GLU A 80 -7.09 -3.59 -21.26
C GLU A 80 -6.06 -2.46 -21.34
N CYS A 81 -6.31 -1.47 -22.20
CA CYS A 81 -5.45 -0.29 -22.30
C CYS A 81 -5.60 0.59 -21.06
N LEU A 82 -4.49 0.86 -20.39
CA LEU A 82 -4.49 1.73 -19.19
C LEU A 82 -4.38 3.19 -19.59
N THR A 83 -5.14 4.05 -18.90
CA THR A 83 -5.03 5.51 -19.06
C THR A 83 -3.78 6.05 -18.39
N PRO A 84 -3.28 7.24 -18.80
CA PRO A 84 -2.16 7.91 -18.11
C PRO A 84 -2.40 8.08 -16.60
N ASP A 85 -3.61 8.45 -16.18
CA ASP A 85 -3.99 8.56 -14.76
C ASP A 85 -3.84 7.23 -14.01
N ASN A 86 -4.18 6.11 -14.65
CA ASN A 86 -4.03 4.79 -14.06
C ASN A 86 -2.55 4.42 -13.88
N LEU A 87 -1.70 4.76 -14.86
CA LEU A 87 -0.26 4.55 -14.77
C LEU A 87 0.37 5.46 -13.70
N GLU A 88 -0.07 6.72 -13.57
CA GLU A 88 0.37 7.63 -12.52
C GLU A 88 0.03 7.11 -11.11
N LYS A 89 -1.17 6.53 -10.93
CA LYS A 89 -1.54 5.85 -9.66
C LYS A 89 -0.63 4.69 -9.35
N VAL A 90 -0.26 3.88 -10.36
CA VAL A 90 0.70 2.78 -10.19
C VAL A 90 2.07 3.31 -9.82
N GLY A 91 2.59 4.33 -10.52
CA GLY A 91 3.86 4.97 -10.22
C GLY A 91 3.93 5.54 -8.79
N SER A 92 2.85 6.19 -8.36
CA SER A 92 2.69 6.72 -7.00
C SER A 92 2.69 5.59 -5.96
N PHE A 93 2.00 4.50 -6.24
CA PHE A 93 1.99 3.32 -5.36
C PHE A 93 3.37 2.66 -5.25
N LEU A 94 4.11 2.52 -6.34
CA LEU A 94 5.48 2.00 -6.34
C LEU A 94 6.44 2.92 -5.56
N THR A 95 6.28 4.24 -5.70
CA THR A 95 7.04 5.23 -4.93
C THR A 95 6.77 5.10 -3.43
N LEU A 96 5.50 4.94 -3.05
CA LEU A 96 5.11 4.71 -1.66
C LEU A 96 5.71 3.39 -1.14
N THR A 97 5.72 2.34 -1.95
CA THR A 97 6.33 1.04 -1.62
C THR A 97 7.84 1.18 -1.35
N CYS A 98 8.57 1.96 -2.14
CA CYS A 98 9.98 2.29 -1.87
C CYS A 98 10.14 2.94 -0.49
N ARG A 99 9.36 4.00 -0.23
CA ARG A 99 9.43 4.74 1.04
C ARG A 99 9.08 3.88 2.24
N LEU A 100 8.09 3.01 2.09
CA LEU A 100 7.69 2.08 3.16
C LEU A 100 8.79 1.05 3.42
N LYS A 101 9.42 0.52 2.36
CA LYS A 101 10.56 -0.39 2.48
C LYS A 101 11.71 0.26 3.25
N ASP A 102 12.07 1.48 2.90
CA ASP A 102 13.12 2.24 3.59
C ASP A 102 12.77 2.53 5.06
N TYR A 103 11.50 2.88 5.31
CA TYR A 103 11.00 3.10 6.67
C TYR A 103 11.14 1.85 7.53
N LEU A 104 10.68 0.70 7.02
CA LEU A 104 10.79 -0.58 7.72
C LEU A 104 12.25 -1.01 7.88
N GLY A 105 13.08 -0.86 6.84
CA GLY A 105 14.51 -1.18 6.89
C GLY A 105 15.23 -0.45 8.03
N ARG A 106 14.91 0.83 8.26
CA ARG A 106 15.41 1.60 9.41
C ARG A 106 14.93 1.05 10.75
N GLY A 107 13.78 0.42 10.77
CA GLY A 107 13.21 -0.20 11.98
C GLY A 107 13.95 -1.45 12.45
N LYS A 108 14.74 -2.10 11.59
CA LYS A 108 15.49 -3.33 11.93
C LYS A 108 16.50 -3.14 13.05
N ILE A 109 17.07 -1.94 13.20
CA ILE A 109 18.01 -1.61 14.28
C ILE A 109 17.37 -1.71 15.69
N PHE A 110 16.05 -1.71 15.78
CA PHE A 110 15.32 -1.81 17.05
C PHE A 110 14.83 -3.23 17.35
N ASP A 111 15.29 -4.24 16.59
CA ASP A 111 14.86 -5.65 16.71
C ASP A 111 13.33 -5.81 16.70
N ASN A 112 12.68 -5.07 15.83
CA ASN A 112 11.23 -5.04 15.70
C ASN A 112 10.78 -6.01 14.61
N SER A 113 9.94 -6.99 14.96
CA SER A 113 9.52 -8.04 14.02
C SER A 113 8.77 -7.49 12.79
N LEU A 114 8.06 -6.37 12.91
CA LEU A 114 7.38 -5.75 11.77
C LEU A 114 8.36 -5.11 10.77
N ALA A 115 9.56 -4.74 11.23
CA ALA A 115 10.56 -4.18 10.33
C ALA A 115 10.98 -5.15 9.22
N TYR A 116 10.96 -6.46 9.50
CA TYR A 116 11.33 -7.50 8.54
C TYR A 116 10.30 -7.71 7.42
N TYR A 117 9.13 -7.08 7.49
CA TYR A 117 8.20 -7.05 6.35
C TYR A 117 8.76 -6.29 5.14
N ASP A 118 9.84 -5.52 5.28
CA ASP A 118 10.54 -4.88 4.15
C ASP A 118 11.02 -5.90 3.12
N GLU A 119 11.36 -7.12 3.55
CA GLU A 119 11.82 -8.21 2.67
C GLU A 119 10.72 -8.69 1.71
N ASN A 120 9.45 -8.52 2.10
CA ASN A 120 8.31 -8.87 1.26
C ASN A 120 7.89 -7.73 0.31
N LEU A 121 8.51 -6.56 0.43
CA LEU A 121 8.21 -5.41 -0.42
C LEU A 121 9.17 -5.36 -1.61
N ASN A 122 8.61 -5.55 -2.81
CA ASN A 122 9.33 -5.36 -4.06
C ASN A 122 8.79 -4.11 -4.78
N PRO A 123 9.51 -3.00 -4.77
CA PRO A 123 9.05 -1.75 -5.37
C PRO A 123 9.11 -1.71 -6.91
N ILE A 124 9.60 -2.77 -7.58
CA ILE A 124 9.73 -2.89 -9.03
C ILE A 124 10.28 -1.57 -9.63
N THR A 125 11.52 -1.24 -9.26
CA THR A 125 12.14 0.07 -9.51
C THR A 125 12.15 0.42 -11.00
N ASP A 126 12.47 -0.56 -11.86
CA ASP A 126 12.53 -0.36 -13.32
C ASP A 126 11.17 0.09 -13.89
N LEU A 127 10.07 -0.54 -13.44
CA LEU A 127 8.72 -0.14 -13.85
C LEU A 127 8.37 1.26 -13.33
N LYS A 128 8.75 1.57 -12.08
CA LYS A 128 8.53 2.90 -11.51
C LYS A 128 9.24 3.98 -12.34
N GLU A 129 10.49 3.75 -12.70
CA GLU A 129 11.30 4.68 -13.50
C GLU A 129 10.71 4.87 -14.88
N GLU A 130 10.29 3.78 -15.53
CA GLU A 130 9.68 3.85 -16.85
C GLU A 130 8.35 4.61 -16.83
N ILE A 131 7.47 4.35 -15.86
CA ILE A 131 6.24 5.12 -15.68
C ILE A 131 6.57 6.61 -15.47
N SER A 132 7.53 6.92 -14.61
CA SER A 132 7.92 8.31 -14.32
C SER A 132 8.55 9.02 -15.52
N ARG A 133 9.17 8.28 -16.44
CA ARG A 133 9.72 8.80 -17.68
C ARG A 133 8.64 9.15 -18.69
N VAL A 134 7.60 8.32 -18.77
CA VAL A 134 6.56 8.42 -19.81
C VAL A 134 5.39 9.30 -19.39
N ILE A 135 5.05 9.30 -18.10
CA ILE A 135 3.87 9.98 -17.57
C ILE A 135 4.29 11.16 -16.70
N ARG A 136 3.76 12.34 -17.04
CA ARG A 136 3.90 13.56 -16.23
C ARG A 136 2.54 14.27 -16.13
N ASN A 137 2.12 14.55 -14.90
CA ASN A 137 0.85 15.27 -14.62
C ASN A 137 -0.38 14.64 -15.29
N GLY A 138 -0.47 13.30 -15.33
CA GLY A 138 -1.60 12.60 -15.95
C GLY A 138 -1.60 12.58 -17.48
N GLU A 139 -0.53 13.07 -18.11
CA GLU A 139 -0.37 13.09 -19.58
C GLU A 139 0.86 12.31 -20.02
N VAL A 140 0.84 11.81 -21.26
CA VAL A 140 2.01 11.17 -21.87
C VAL A 140 3.01 12.25 -22.28
N ASP A 141 4.25 12.14 -21.83
CA ASP A 141 5.30 13.11 -22.20
C ASP A 141 5.58 13.04 -23.71
N ASP A 142 5.60 14.18 -24.39
CA ASP A 142 5.86 14.31 -25.83
C ASP A 142 7.17 13.66 -26.27
N TYR A 143 8.16 13.58 -25.38
CA TYR A 143 9.43 12.87 -25.67
C TYR A 143 9.24 11.36 -25.79
N ALA A 144 8.32 10.77 -25.04
CA ALA A 144 8.02 9.34 -25.12
C ALA A 144 7.34 8.98 -26.46
N THR A 145 6.47 9.85 -26.95
CA THR A 145 5.79 9.68 -28.26
C THR A 145 6.76 9.70 -29.43
N LYS A 146 7.77 10.58 -29.39
CA LYS A 146 8.80 10.66 -30.42
C LYS A 146 9.72 9.42 -30.51
N GLN A 147 10.01 8.78 -29.39
CA GLN A 147 10.80 7.53 -29.40
C GLN A 147 10.01 6.34 -29.96
N LEU A 148 8.71 6.28 -29.76
CA LEU A 148 7.86 5.23 -30.34
C LEU A 148 7.77 5.36 -31.87
N HIS A 149 7.72 6.58 -32.42
CA HIS A 149 7.75 6.83 -33.87
C HIS A 149 9.10 6.45 -34.48
N ASN A 150 10.21 6.81 -33.85
CA ASN A 150 11.54 6.47 -34.37
C ASN A 150 11.87 4.97 -34.33
N ASN A 151 11.25 4.19 -33.46
CA ASN A 151 11.41 2.73 -33.41
C ASN A 151 10.45 1.98 -34.36
N GLY A 152 9.42 2.65 -34.88
CA GLY A 152 8.46 2.09 -35.84
C GLY A 152 8.91 2.16 -37.29
N ASP A 153 9.80 3.09 -37.64
CA ASP A 153 10.26 3.33 -39.01
C ASP A 153 11.51 2.51 -39.39
N ASN A 154 12.00 1.64 -38.49
CA ASN A 154 13.19 0.75 -38.75
C ASN A 154 12.79 -0.73 -38.81
N LYS A 155 11.67 -1.06 -39.43
CA LYS A 155 11.35 -2.46 -39.83
C LYS A 155 10.93 -2.53 -41.27
#